data_6aa67a380712e8174cb7a717090c09b4
#
_entry.id   6aa67a380712e8174cb7a717090c09b4
#
_cell.length_a   1.000
_cell.length_b   1.000
_cell.length_c   1.000
_cell.angle_alpha   90.00
_cell.angle_beta   90.00
_cell.angle_gamma   90.00
#
_symmetry.space_group_name_H-M   'P 1'
#
loop_
_entity.id
_entity.type
_entity.pdbx_description
1 polymer ?
#
loop_
_entity_poly.entity_id
_entity_poly.type
_entity_poly.pdbx_seq_one_letter_code
_entity_poly.pdbx_strand_id
1 'polypeptide(L)'
;MHMWYWAIMVLLILGSIALLCSTFISVKKNKAQDAERRKQSRNGKRYKADQGYDLEEDQPQGKKRRSSGQNGSMDSAKRSSKKRRQWKIILEDLDTWQKYSFIFYDEVGIGRAKRNDNYEKYLPLHEDGRVSKQQCVIIQRGDCLYLMDDGSKNGTYLNGILVDRPTEIQREDVIGVGETRLEILRILRESE
;
A
#
# COMPACT_ATOMS: atom_id res chain seq x y z
N MET A 1 -18.84 -53.35 -24.17
CA MET A 1 -17.89 -52.20 -24.23
C MET A 1 -18.32 -50.96 -23.45
N HIS A 2 -19.47 -50.92 -22.74
CA HIS A 2 -19.97 -49.73 -22.07
C HIS A 2 -19.57 -49.60 -20.59
N MET A 3 -19.16 -50.65 -19.92
CA MET A 3 -18.86 -50.61 -18.48
C MET A 3 -17.62 -49.78 -18.15
N TRP A 4 -16.61 -49.80 -18.99
CA TRP A 4 -15.36 -49.07 -18.77
C TRP A 4 -15.53 -47.55 -18.94
N TYR A 5 -16.39 -47.14 -19.85
CA TYR A 5 -16.74 -45.72 -20.03
C TYR A 5 -17.40 -45.13 -18.78
N TRP A 6 -18.30 -45.85 -18.15
CA TRP A 6 -18.92 -45.41 -16.90
C TRP A 6 -17.92 -45.30 -15.75
N ALA A 7 -16.95 -46.20 -15.65
CA ALA A 7 -15.90 -46.15 -14.64
C ALA A 7 -15.00 -44.90 -14.79
N ILE A 8 -14.63 -44.56 -16.03
CA ILE A 8 -13.84 -43.35 -16.32
C ILE A 8 -14.63 -42.09 -16.01
N MET A 9 -15.91 -42.03 -16.36
CA MET A 9 -16.78 -40.88 -16.06
C MET A 9 -16.92 -40.65 -14.56
N VAL A 10 -17.11 -41.70 -13.78
CA VAL A 10 -17.20 -41.59 -12.31
C VAL A 10 -15.88 -41.10 -11.72
N LEU A 11 -14.74 -41.58 -12.22
CA LEU A 11 -13.42 -41.16 -11.74
C LEU A 11 -13.12 -39.68 -12.04
N LEU A 12 -13.52 -39.18 -13.21
CA LEU A 12 -13.40 -37.78 -13.57
C LEU A 12 -14.29 -36.88 -12.70
N ILE A 13 -15.53 -37.31 -12.41
CA ILE A 13 -16.45 -36.56 -11.53
C ILE A 13 -15.90 -36.50 -10.10
N LEU A 14 -15.41 -37.62 -9.56
CA LEU A 14 -14.80 -37.63 -8.23
C LEU A 14 -13.54 -36.77 -8.15
N GLY A 15 -12.70 -36.76 -9.17
CA GLY A 15 -11.53 -35.90 -9.28
C GLY A 15 -11.90 -34.42 -9.31
N SER A 16 -12.93 -34.03 -10.04
CA SER A 16 -13.37 -32.63 -10.09
C SER A 16 -13.95 -32.15 -8.74
N ILE A 17 -14.70 -33.00 -8.06
CA ILE A 17 -15.24 -32.71 -6.73
C ILE A 17 -14.10 -32.53 -5.71
N ALA A 18 -13.08 -33.39 -5.74
CA ALA A 18 -11.93 -33.28 -4.86
C ALA A 18 -11.17 -31.96 -5.05
N LEU A 19 -10.99 -31.49 -6.31
CA LEU A 19 -10.37 -30.20 -6.60
C LEU A 19 -11.20 -29.03 -6.09
N LEU A 20 -12.54 -29.07 -6.27
CA LEU A 20 -13.43 -28.03 -5.75
C LEU A 20 -13.43 -27.98 -4.21
N CYS A 21 -13.42 -29.12 -3.54
CA CYS A 21 -13.32 -29.18 -2.09
C CYS A 21 -11.97 -28.62 -1.58
N SER A 22 -10.86 -28.92 -2.26
CA SER A 22 -9.54 -28.42 -1.90
C SER A 22 -9.47 -26.90 -1.99
N THR A 23 -10.00 -26.31 -3.07
CA THR A 23 -10.04 -24.85 -3.24
C THR A 23 -10.93 -24.18 -2.19
N PHE A 24 -12.08 -24.78 -1.86
CA PHE A 24 -12.99 -24.25 -0.86
C PHE A 24 -12.38 -24.25 0.55
N ILE A 25 -11.64 -25.31 0.91
CA ILE A 25 -10.94 -25.42 2.20
C ILE A 25 -9.83 -24.36 2.28
N SER A 26 -9.09 -24.12 1.21
CA SER A 26 -8.03 -23.12 1.14
C SER A 26 -8.59 -21.70 1.36
N VAL A 27 -9.68 -21.35 0.69
CA VAL A 27 -10.35 -20.03 0.84
C VAL A 27 -10.88 -19.85 2.26
N LYS A 28 -11.45 -20.91 2.88
CA LYS A 28 -11.98 -20.84 4.25
C LYS A 28 -10.85 -20.65 5.27
N LYS A 29 -9.69 -21.29 5.07
CA LYS A 29 -8.52 -21.16 5.95
C LYS A 29 -7.94 -19.74 5.88
N ASN A 30 -7.84 -19.14 4.69
CA ASN A 30 -7.39 -17.77 4.52
C ASN A 30 -8.33 -16.75 5.20
N LYS A 31 -9.67 -16.93 5.07
CA LYS A 31 -10.65 -16.09 5.78
C LYS A 31 -10.55 -16.16 7.30
N ALA A 32 -10.24 -17.33 7.85
CA ALA A 32 -10.08 -17.50 9.29
C ALA A 32 -8.81 -16.79 9.81
N GLN A 33 -7.71 -16.87 9.07
CA GLN A 33 -6.45 -16.17 9.40
C GLN A 33 -6.62 -14.65 9.35
N ASP A 34 -7.34 -14.13 8.37
CA ASP A 34 -7.63 -12.70 8.26
C ASP A 34 -8.50 -12.18 9.41
N ALA A 35 -9.45 -13.00 9.88
CA ALA A 35 -10.28 -12.66 11.03
C ALA A 35 -9.48 -12.60 12.34
N GLU A 36 -8.52 -13.50 12.54
CA GLU A 36 -7.61 -13.48 13.70
C GLU A 36 -6.63 -12.31 13.66
N ARG A 37 -6.07 -11.99 12.49
CA ARG A 37 -5.21 -10.81 12.28
C ARG A 37 -5.96 -9.50 12.59
N ARG A 38 -7.23 -9.39 12.17
CA ARG A 38 -8.08 -8.22 12.49
C ARG A 38 -8.34 -8.06 13.99
N LYS A 39 -8.47 -9.17 14.74
CA LYS A 39 -8.62 -9.12 16.21
C LYS A 39 -7.32 -8.67 16.90
N GLN A 40 -6.18 -9.11 16.39
CA GLN A 40 -4.86 -8.76 16.93
C GLN A 40 -4.51 -7.29 16.68
N SER A 41 -4.85 -6.76 15.49
CA SER A 41 -4.68 -5.33 15.15
C SER A 41 -5.58 -4.41 16.00
N ARG A 42 -6.82 -4.84 16.30
CA ARG A 42 -7.72 -4.10 17.21
C ARG A 42 -7.21 -4.06 18.64
N ASN A 43 -6.58 -5.13 19.13
CA ASN A 43 -6.00 -5.16 20.46
C ASN A 43 -4.74 -4.27 20.56
N GLY A 44 -3.89 -4.25 19.53
CA GLY A 44 -2.71 -3.39 19.49
C GLY A 44 -3.02 -1.89 19.52
N LYS A 45 -4.15 -1.46 18.95
CA LYS A 45 -4.62 -0.06 19.04
C LYS A 45 -5.15 0.32 20.43
N ARG A 46 -5.65 -0.65 21.21
CA ARG A 46 -6.17 -0.42 22.55
C ARG A 46 -5.06 -0.16 23.58
N TYR A 47 -3.89 -0.79 23.42
CA TYR A 47 -2.75 -0.59 24.31
C TYR A 47 -2.03 0.76 24.12
N LYS A 48 -2.19 1.43 22.97
CA LYS A 48 -1.60 2.76 22.71
C LYS A 48 -2.48 3.95 23.18
N ALA A 49 -3.75 3.71 23.48
CA ALA A 49 -4.66 4.75 23.94
C ALA A 49 -4.62 4.98 25.47
N ASP A 50 -3.98 4.07 26.22
CA ASP A 50 -4.00 4.08 27.68
C ASP A 50 -2.67 4.54 28.33
N GLN A 51 -1.69 4.95 27.52
CA GLN A 51 -0.52 5.68 27.99
C GLN A 51 -0.75 7.18 27.77
N GLY A 52 -1.46 7.79 28.73
CA GLY A 52 -1.58 9.22 28.87
C GLY A 52 -0.19 9.82 29.08
N TYR A 53 0.22 10.69 28.17
CA TYR A 53 1.31 11.61 28.42
C TYR A 53 0.69 12.80 29.16
N ASP A 54 1.05 12.94 30.42
CA ASP A 54 0.80 14.16 31.20
C ASP A 54 1.60 15.30 30.54
N LEU A 55 0.89 16.20 29.87
CA LEU A 55 1.44 17.47 29.39
C LEU A 55 1.38 18.43 30.56
N GLU A 56 2.50 18.66 31.24
CA GLU A 56 2.67 19.80 32.11
C GLU A 56 2.65 21.09 31.27
N GLU A 57 1.66 21.92 31.53
CA GLU A 57 1.59 23.30 31.08
C GLU A 57 2.68 24.11 31.77
N ASP A 58 3.66 24.57 30.98
CA ASP A 58 4.55 25.63 31.44
C ASP A 58 4.29 26.91 30.64
N GLN A 59 3.77 27.93 31.37
CA GLN A 59 3.51 29.25 30.85
C GLN A 59 4.78 30.09 30.75
N PRO A 60 4.90 31.02 29.80
CA PRO A 60 6.10 31.79 29.57
C PRO A 60 6.16 33.05 30.45
N GLN A 61 7.16 33.16 31.30
CA GLN A 61 7.55 34.48 31.87
C GLN A 61 8.78 35.01 31.13
N GLY A 62 8.59 36.17 30.52
CA GLY A 62 9.63 36.90 29.84
C GLY A 62 10.70 37.47 30.77
N LYS A 63 11.96 37.54 30.23
CA LYS A 63 12.90 38.63 30.54
C LYS A 63 13.93 38.78 29.44
N LYS A 64 13.97 39.99 28.90
CA LYS A 64 15.03 40.53 28.03
C LYS A 64 16.38 40.51 28.76
N ARG A 65 17.46 40.09 28.09
CA ARG A 65 18.79 40.68 28.25
C ARG A 65 19.63 40.51 26.96
N ARG A 66 20.16 41.64 26.55
CA ARG A 66 21.20 41.80 25.49
C ARG A 66 22.54 41.37 26.03
N SER A 67 23.39 40.78 25.17
CA SER A 67 24.80 41.17 24.94
C SER A 67 25.45 40.14 24.01
N SER A 68 25.88 40.62 22.84
CA SER A 68 27.23 40.80 22.35
C SER A 68 28.07 39.53 22.18
N GLY A 69 28.30 39.17 20.90
CA GLY A 69 29.60 38.90 20.29
C GLY A 69 30.27 37.56 20.59
N GLN A 70 30.40 36.71 19.59
CA GLN A 70 31.72 36.35 19.05
C GLN A 70 31.60 35.32 17.92
N ASN A 71 32.39 35.55 16.88
CA ASN A 71 32.62 34.73 15.75
C ASN A 71 32.94 33.28 16.12
N GLY A 72 32.19 32.32 15.61
CA GLY A 72 32.57 30.92 15.52
C GLY A 72 32.25 30.49 14.10
N SER A 73 33.30 30.29 13.30
CA SER A 73 33.25 29.71 11.98
C SER A 73 32.51 28.36 12.05
N MET A 74 31.25 28.34 11.65
CA MET A 74 30.56 27.11 11.40
C MET A 74 31.05 26.54 10.07
N ASP A 75 31.83 25.46 10.19
CA ASP A 75 32.01 24.50 9.15
C ASP A 75 30.59 24.09 8.65
N SER A 76 30.19 24.73 7.57
CA SER A 76 29.05 24.28 6.77
C SER A 76 29.44 22.94 6.17
N ALA A 77 29.22 21.87 6.94
CA ALA A 77 29.21 20.51 6.43
C ALA A 77 28.30 20.53 5.20
N LYS A 78 28.92 20.54 4.04
CA LYS A 78 28.32 20.42 2.73
C LYS A 78 27.47 19.13 2.74
N ARG A 79 26.21 19.21 3.17
CA ARG A 79 25.24 18.10 2.97
C ARG A 79 25.23 17.89 1.47
N SER A 80 25.92 16.85 1.02
CA SER A 80 25.82 16.39 -0.34
C SER A 80 24.33 16.15 -0.59
N SER A 81 23.72 16.99 -1.38
CA SER A 81 22.35 16.79 -1.82
C SER A 81 22.36 15.49 -2.62
N LYS A 82 21.96 14.41 -1.97
CA LYS A 82 21.80 13.11 -2.61
C LYS A 82 20.87 13.37 -3.80
N LYS A 83 21.37 13.25 -5.03
CA LYS A 83 20.63 13.50 -6.25
C LYS A 83 19.34 12.67 -6.17
N ARG A 84 18.16 13.31 -6.23
CA ARG A 84 16.89 12.62 -6.25
C ARG A 84 16.83 11.76 -7.49
N ARG A 85 16.54 10.47 -7.33
CA ARG A 85 16.45 9.53 -8.45
C ARG A 85 15.03 9.47 -8.95
N GLN A 86 14.87 9.48 -10.26
CA GLN A 86 13.59 9.37 -10.92
C GLN A 86 13.15 7.92 -11.00
N TRP A 87 11.89 7.69 -10.71
CA TRP A 87 11.24 6.38 -10.82
C TRP A 87 10.20 6.40 -11.91
N LYS A 88 10.03 5.25 -12.55
CA LYS A 88 8.92 5.02 -13.47
C LYS A 88 8.20 3.74 -13.05
N ILE A 89 6.89 3.86 -12.82
CA ILE A 89 6.01 2.72 -12.58
C ILE A 89 4.99 2.60 -13.70
N ILE A 90 4.70 1.37 -14.11
CA ILE A 90 3.65 1.06 -15.08
C ILE A 90 2.68 0.10 -14.40
N LEU A 91 1.43 0.54 -14.28
CA LEU A 91 0.31 -0.21 -13.74
C LEU A 91 -0.64 -0.60 -14.87
N GLU A 92 -1.27 -1.76 -14.75
CA GLU A 92 -2.32 -2.23 -15.66
C GLU A 92 -3.56 -2.60 -14.84
N ASP A 93 -4.69 -2.08 -15.20
CA ASP A 93 -5.97 -2.50 -14.67
C ASP A 93 -6.33 -3.86 -15.28
N LEU A 94 -6.50 -4.88 -14.44
CA LEU A 94 -6.74 -6.25 -14.86
C LEU A 94 -8.16 -6.48 -15.43
N ASP A 95 -9.08 -5.57 -15.17
CA ASP A 95 -10.46 -5.69 -15.64
C ASP A 95 -10.67 -4.95 -16.97
N THR A 96 -9.98 -3.81 -17.17
CA THR A 96 -10.12 -2.97 -18.38
C THR A 96 -8.94 -3.04 -19.34
N TRP A 97 -7.82 -3.66 -18.92
CA TRP A 97 -6.55 -3.73 -19.64
C TRP A 97 -5.91 -2.35 -19.92
N GLN A 98 -6.38 -1.31 -19.22
CA GLN A 98 -5.84 0.03 -19.34
C GLN A 98 -4.50 0.14 -18.63
N LYS A 99 -3.51 0.74 -19.31
CA LYS A 99 -2.17 0.95 -18.76
C LYS A 99 -1.97 2.39 -18.33
N TYR A 100 -1.40 2.54 -17.14
CA TYR A 100 -1.05 3.83 -16.56
C TYR A 100 0.46 3.88 -16.34
N SER A 101 1.09 4.96 -16.78
CA SER A 101 2.55 5.13 -16.65
C SER A 101 2.84 6.45 -15.94
N PHE A 102 3.58 6.38 -14.83
CA PHE A 102 3.96 7.54 -14.05
C PHE A 102 5.47 7.63 -13.93
N ILE A 103 6.00 8.85 -14.07
CA ILE A 103 7.38 9.21 -13.80
C ILE A 103 7.34 10.18 -12.63
N PHE A 104 8.05 9.88 -11.55
CA PHE A 104 7.97 10.62 -10.29
C PHE A 104 9.28 10.51 -9.50
N TYR A 105 9.44 11.36 -8.50
CA TYR A 105 10.57 11.34 -7.58
C TYR A 105 10.19 10.82 -6.19
N ASP A 106 9.04 11.25 -5.68
CA ASP A 106 8.66 11.01 -4.30
C ASP A 106 7.45 10.07 -4.19
N GLU A 107 6.33 10.39 -4.89
CA GLU A 107 5.09 9.66 -4.65
C GLU A 107 4.08 9.68 -5.81
N VAL A 108 3.22 8.65 -5.82
CA VAL A 108 2.04 8.54 -6.69
C VAL A 108 0.83 8.19 -5.84
N GLY A 109 -0.13 9.11 -5.76
CA GLY A 109 -1.42 8.86 -5.11
C GLY A 109 -2.39 8.11 -6.02
N ILE A 110 -3.27 7.31 -5.43
CA ILE A 110 -4.36 6.59 -6.11
C ILE A 110 -5.66 6.87 -5.36
N GLY A 111 -6.74 7.14 -6.08
CA GLY A 111 -8.04 7.31 -5.45
C GLY A 111 -9.12 7.77 -6.42
N ARG A 112 -10.35 7.93 -5.90
CA ARG A 112 -11.53 8.26 -6.70
C ARG A 112 -11.67 9.73 -7.06
N ALA A 113 -10.93 10.64 -6.42
CA ALA A 113 -10.99 12.05 -6.79
C ALA A 113 -10.53 12.23 -8.26
N LYS A 114 -11.16 13.15 -8.99
CA LYS A 114 -10.75 13.44 -10.37
C LYS A 114 -9.35 14.05 -10.46
N ARG A 115 -8.96 14.77 -9.41
CA ARG A 115 -7.66 15.42 -9.25
C ARG A 115 -7.31 15.50 -7.77
N ASN A 116 -6.06 15.34 -7.43
CA ASN A 116 -5.56 15.55 -6.08
C ASN A 116 -4.14 16.12 -6.14
N ASP A 117 -4.01 17.39 -5.78
CA ASP A 117 -2.75 18.15 -5.85
C ASP A 117 -1.86 17.90 -4.61
N ASN A 118 -2.30 17.04 -3.67
CA ASN A 118 -1.49 16.65 -2.52
C ASN A 118 -0.37 15.67 -2.88
N TYR A 119 -0.45 15.04 -4.06
CA TYR A 119 0.55 14.06 -4.52
C TYR A 119 1.30 14.59 -5.74
N GLU A 120 2.56 14.18 -5.89
CA GLU A 120 3.36 14.53 -7.07
C GLU A 120 2.71 14.04 -8.38
N LYS A 121 2.21 12.80 -8.37
CA LYS A 121 1.41 12.22 -9.44
C LYS A 121 0.17 11.58 -8.85
N TYR A 122 -0.88 11.45 -9.65
CA TYR A 122 -2.14 10.92 -9.18
C TYR A 122 -2.83 10.06 -10.23
N LEU A 123 -3.31 8.87 -9.83
CA LEU A 123 -4.15 7.98 -10.63
C LEU A 123 -5.61 8.12 -10.20
N PRO A 124 -6.47 8.75 -11.02
CA PRO A 124 -7.89 8.85 -10.71
C PRO A 124 -8.65 7.57 -11.09
N LEU A 125 -9.25 6.90 -10.12
CA LEU A 125 -10.17 5.76 -10.29
C LEU A 125 -11.60 6.22 -10.01
N HIS A 126 -12.09 7.20 -10.77
CA HIS A 126 -13.34 7.91 -10.49
C HIS A 126 -14.60 7.07 -10.78
N GLU A 127 -14.49 6.00 -11.55
CA GLU A 127 -15.59 5.11 -11.91
C GLU A 127 -15.90 4.08 -10.81
N ASP A 128 -14.92 3.75 -9.96
CA ASP A 128 -15.10 2.81 -8.86
C ASP A 128 -15.61 3.51 -7.59
N GLY A 129 -16.91 3.36 -7.33
CA GLY A 129 -17.58 3.96 -6.16
C GLY A 129 -17.09 3.44 -4.81
N ARG A 130 -16.41 2.30 -4.77
CA ARG A 130 -15.84 1.68 -3.57
C ARG A 130 -14.44 2.20 -3.22
N VAL A 131 -13.78 2.87 -4.16
CA VAL A 131 -12.49 3.55 -3.92
C VAL A 131 -12.73 4.85 -3.15
N SER A 132 -11.95 5.12 -2.14
CA SER A 132 -11.97 6.39 -1.39
C SER A 132 -11.41 7.54 -2.23
N LYS A 133 -11.77 8.80 -1.90
CA LYS A 133 -11.22 9.98 -2.61
C LYS A 133 -9.69 10.01 -2.55
N GLN A 134 -9.13 9.70 -1.39
CA GLN A 134 -7.74 9.36 -1.14
C GLN A 134 -7.75 7.90 -0.70
N GLN A 135 -7.13 7.03 -1.46
CA GLN A 135 -7.20 5.60 -1.20
C GLN A 135 -5.87 5.07 -0.70
N CYS A 136 -4.84 5.22 -1.49
CA CYS A 136 -3.50 4.78 -1.14
C CYS A 136 -2.46 5.62 -1.88
N VAL A 137 -1.21 5.46 -1.47
CA VAL A 137 -0.07 6.14 -2.06
C VAL A 137 1.08 5.16 -2.25
N ILE A 138 1.75 5.26 -3.38
CA ILE A 138 3.03 4.60 -3.65
C ILE A 138 4.11 5.62 -3.36
N ILE A 139 4.97 5.33 -2.39
CA ILE A 139 6.04 6.23 -1.94
C ILE A 139 7.41 5.62 -2.20
N GLN A 140 8.39 6.48 -2.52
CA GLN A 140 9.79 6.09 -2.64
C GLN A 140 10.47 6.20 -1.27
N ARG A 141 11.17 5.14 -0.83
CA ARG A 141 12.03 5.16 0.35
C ARG A 141 13.31 4.38 0.09
N GLY A 142 14.43 5.06 0.16
CA GLY A 142 15.73 4.44 -0.18
C GLY A 142 15.77 3.98 -1.63
N ASP A 143 15.96 2.71 -1.86
CA ASP A 143 16.06 2.09 -3.19
C ASP A 143 14.83 1.25 -3.55
N CYS A 144 13.73 1.39 -2.80
CA CYS A 144 12.50 0.63 -2.98
C CYS A 144 11.27 1.54 -3.07
N LEU A 145 10.18 1.01 -3.61
CA LEU A 145 8.85 1.59 -3.58
C LEU A 145 7.98 0.85 -2.56
N TYR A 146 7.15 1.60 -1.87
CA TYR A 146 6.23 1.07 -0.85
C TYR A 146 4.81 1.52 -1.13
N LEU A 147 3.86 0.62 -0.97
CA LEU A 147 2.43 0.91 -0.94
C LEU A 147 1.99 1.20 0.49
N MET A 148 1.22 2.25 0.68
CA MET A 148 0.66 2.64 1.97
C MET A 148 -0.81 3.02 1.80
N ASP A 149 -1.68 2.51 2.68
CA ASP A 149 -3.07 2.94 2.74
C ASP A 149 -3.15 4.36 3.31
N ASP A 150 -3.91 5.25 2.66
CA ASP A 150 -4.06 6.66 3.07
C ASP A 150 -5.40 6.92 3.75
N GLY A 151 -5.75 6.08 4.71
CA GLY A 151 -6.97 6.18 5.49
C GLY A 151 -8.23 5.80 4.71
N SER A 152 -8.12 4.84 3.80
CA SER A 152 -9.23 4.41 2.97
C SER A 152 -10.37 3.77 3.78
N LYS A 153 -11.60 3.88 3.28
CA LYS A 153 -12.79 3.33 3.94
C LYS A 153 -12.83 1.80 3.87
N ASN A 154 -12.46 1.23 2.75
CA ASN A 154 -12.59 -0.21 2.48
C ASN A 154 -11.26 -0.97 2.60
N GLY A 155 -10.15 -0.26 2.83
CA GLY A 155 -8.80 -0.82 2.87
C GLY A 155 -8.15 -0.92 1.49
N THR A 156 -6.83 -0.96 1.49
CA THR A 156 -5.97 -1.22 0.33
C THR A 156 -5.36 -2.60 0.50
N TYR A 157 -5.25 -3.35 -0.57
CA TYR A 157 -4.75 -4.72 -0.53
C TYR A 157 -3.56 -4.87 -1.48
N LEU A 158 -2.58 -5.65 -1.07
CA LEU A 158 -1.46 -6.09 -1.92
C LEU A 158 -1.50 -7.61 -2.02
N ASN A 159 -1.66 -8.16 -3.22
CA ASN A 159 -1.83 -9.59 -3.45
C ASN A 159 -2.93 -10.23 -2.58
N GLY A 160 -4.03 -9.49 -2.37
CA GLY A 160 -5.15 -9.91 -1.51
C GLY A 160 -4.91 -9.77 0.00
N ILE A 161 -3.74 -9.28 0.43
CA ILE A 161 -3.41 -9.03 1.85
C ILE A 161 -3.65 -7.55 2.17
N LEU A 162 -4.37 -7.27 3.26
CA LEU A 162 -4.63 -5.91 3.71
C LEU A 162 -3.33 -5.19 4.09
N VAL A 163 -3.10 -4.02 3.51
CA VAL A 163 -1.96 -3.14 3.79
C VAL A 163 -2.26 -2.33 5.05
N ASP A 164 -1.71 -2.71 6.18
CA ASP A 164 -1.84 -2.03 7.50
C ASP A 164 -0.63 -1.15 7.84
N ARG A 165 0.44 -1.28 7.09
CA ARG A 165 1.71 -0.54 7.20
C ARG A 165 2.34 -0.39 5.82
N PRO A 166 3.30 0.53 5.63
CA PRO A 166 4.03 0.63 4.37
C PRO A 166 4.63 -0.72 3.98
N THR A 167 4.21 -1.26 2.86
CA THR A 167 4.60 -2.59 2.35
C THR A 167 5.35 -2.42 1.05
N GLU A 168 6.54 -3.02 0.95
CA GLU A 168 7.34 -2.99 -0.27
C GLU A 168 6.58 -3.64 -1.42
N ILE A 169 6.66 -3.01 -2.60
CA ILE A 169 6.02 -3.49 -3.82
C ILE A 169 7.05 -3.89 -4.86
N GLN A 170 6.71 -4.92 -5.61
CA GLN A 170 7.56 -5.47 -6.66
C GLN A 170 6.78 -5.60 -7.98
N ARG A 171 7.49 -5.95 -9.01
CA ARG A 171 6.87 -6.32 -10.28
C ARG A 171 5.98 -7.55 -10.10
N GLU A 172 4.86 -7.59 -10.81
CA GLU A 172 3.84 -8.64 -10.79
C GLU A 172 2.95 -8.63 -9.52
N ASP A 173 3.20 -7.70 -8.58
CA ASP A 173 2.26 -7.48 -7.48
C ASP A 173 0.95 -6.87 -7.96
N VAL A 174 -0.15 -7.25 -7.32
CA VAL A 174 -1.50 -6.75 -7.61
C VAL A 174 -2.00 -5.90 -6.45
N ILE A 175 -2.26 -4.63 -6.75
CA ILE A 175 -2.86 -3.68 -5.81
C ILE A 175 -4.38 -3.75 -5.98
N GLY A 176 -5.09 -4.13 -4.90
CA GLY A 176 -6.54 -4.17 -4.84
C GLY A 176 -7.11 -2.95 -4.11
N VAL A 177 -7.96 -2.17 -4.77
CA VAL A 177 -8.62 -0.99 -4.22
C VAL A 177 -10.07 -0.96 -4.70
N GLY A 178 -11.04 -1.05 -3.75
CA GLY A 178 -12.44 -1.17 -4.12
C GLY A 178 -12.73 -2.44 -4.93
N GLU A 179 -13.21 -2.28 -6.15
CA GLU A 179 -13.40 -3.35 -7.15
C GLU A 179 -12.23 -3.42 -8.13
N THR A 180 -11.42 -2.37 -8.23
CA THR A 180 -10.31 -2.23 -9.17
C THR A 180 -9.09 -3.04 -8.72
N ARG A 181 -8.44 -3.72 -9.67
CA ARG A 181 -7.20 -4.49 -9.48
C ARG A 181 -6.13 -3.99 -10.43
N LEU A 182 -5.05 -3.44 -9.87
CA LEU A 182 -3.94 -2.86 -10.62
C LEU A 182 -2.71 -3.75 -10.49
N GLU A 183 -2.26 -4.37 -11.58
CA GLU A 183 -1.02 -5.12 -11.62
C GLU A 183 0.17 -4.18 -11.89
N ILE A 184 1.28 -4.40 -11.19
CA ILE A 184 2.53 -3.67 -11.41
C ILE A 184 3.32 -4.36 -12.53
N LEU A 185 3.21 -3.85 -13.75
CA LEU A 185 3.93 -4.43 -14.90
C LEU A 185 5.43 -4.16 -14.86
N ARG A 186 5.83 -2.94 -14.44
CA ARG A 186 7.24 -2.54 -14.39
C ARG A 186 7.49 -1.50 -13.32
N ILE A 187 8.63 -1.63 -12.66
CA ILE A 187 9.26 -0.63 -11.83
C ILE A 187 10.65 -0.39 -12.41
N LEU A 188 10.91 0.85 -12.82
CA LEU A 188 12.19 1.26 -13.38
C LEU A 188 12.74 2.42 -12.55
N ARG A 189 14.03 2.39 -12.29
CA ARG A 189 14.76 3.45 -11.59
C ARG A 189 15.81 4.03 -12.52
N GLU A 190 15.95 5.34 -12.53
CA GLU A 190 17.03 6.01 -13.24
C GLU A 190 18.38 5.50 -12.69
N SER A 191 19.21 4.94 -13.57
CA SER A 191 20.60 4.58 -13.26
C SER A 191 21.45 5.84 -13.15
N GLU A 192 22.42 5.82 -12.28
CA GLU A 192 23.46 6.87 -12.20
C GLU A 192 24.26 6.96 -13.47
#